data_199c7c805e69e6ede814e5be454ff118
#
_entry.id   199c7c805e69e6ede814e5be454ff118
#
_cell.length_a   1.000
_cell.length_b   1.000
_cell.length_c   1.000
_cell.angle_alpha   90.00
_cell.angle_beta   90.00
_cell.angle_gamma   90.00
#
_symmetry.space_group_name_H-M   'P 1'
#
loop_
_entity.id
_entity.type
_entity.pdbx_description
1 polymer ?
#
loop_
_entity_poly.entity_id
_entity_poly.type
_entity_poly.pdbx_seq_one_letter_code
_entity_poly.pdbx_strand_id
1 'polypeptide(L)'
;MHRMNHCIWFTGLSGAGKSTLAYALHQELSASGVNTFVLDGDVLRTGLNRDLGFSPEDRTENVRRVGEVAKLMTSAGVTVLAALISPYRADRDTVRKLFAPGQFIEVFVDAPLLTCIQRDVKGLYAKAQRGEVPAMTAMTSPYEAPLNPDLHLHTDLVPLAQCLAQIKALLPHSAE
;
A
#
# COMPACT_ATOMS: atom_id res chain seq x y z
N MET A 1 -23.13 13.78 11.71
CA MET A 1 -22.18 12.73 12.15
C MET A 1 -20.96 12.78 11.23
N HIS A 2 -19.77 13.12 11.73
CA HIS A 2 -18.58 13.22 10.87
C HIS A 2 -18.17 11.79 10.47
N ARG A 3 -18.24 11.51 9.17
CA ARG A 3 -17.79 10.23 8.60
C ARG A 3 -16.28 10.12 8.84
N MET A 4 -15.82 9.10 9.54
CA MET A 4 -14.39 8.89 9.77
C MET A 4 -13.72 8.53 8.44
N ASN A 5 -12.80 9.35 7.96
CA ASN A 5 -11.99 9.02 6.80
C ASN A 5 -10.83 8.13 7.22
N HIS A 6 -10.45 7.21 6.36
CA HIS A 6 -9.47 6.17 6.65
C HIS A 6 -8.20 6.34 5.80
N CYS A 7 -7.10 5.86 6.31
CA CYS A 7 -5.91 5.55 5.53
C CYS A 7 -5.83 4.02 5.39
N ILE A 8 -6.06 3.52 4.19
CA ILE A 8 -5.89 2.10 3.85
C ILE A 8 -4.49 1.95 3.27
N TRP A 9 -3.63 1.26 4.00
CA TRP A 9 -2.22 1.10 3.69
C TRP A 9 -1.94 -0.30 3.16
N PHE A 10 -1.73 -0.40 1.85
CA PHE A 10 -1.37 -1.65 1.19
C PHE A 10 0.14 -1.84 1.24
N THR A 11 0.60 -2.91 1.86
CA THR A 11 2.01 -3.33 1.91
C THR A 11 2.17 -4.71 1.27
N GLY A 12 3.32 -4.99 0.70
CA GLY A 12 3.63 -6.26 0.04
C GLY A 12 4.68 -6.12 -1.06
N LEU A 13 5.09 -7.22 -1.64
CA LEU A 13 6.11 -7.27 -2.69
C LEU A 13 5.68 -6.52 -3.96
N SER A 14 6.63 -6.14 -4.80
CA SER A 14 6.34 -5.72 -6.17
C SER A 14 5.65 -6.86 -6.91
N GLY A 15 4.59 -6.56 -7.67
CA GLY A 15 3.80 -7.60 -8.36
C GLY A 15 2.78 -8.34 -7.49
N ALA A 16 2.67 -8.04 -6.18
CA ALA A 16 1.66 -8.66 -5.31
C ALA A 16 0.23 -8.17 -5.58
N GLY A 17 0.04 -7.04 -6.26
CA GLY A 17 -1.30 -6.53 -6.63
C GLY A 17 -1.76 -5.30 -5.86
N LYS A 18 -0.88 -4.61 -5.11
CA LYS A 18 -1.21 -3.43 -4.31
C LYS A 18 -1.88 -2.31 -5.10
N SER A 19 -1.26 -1.88 -6.19
CA SER A 19 -1.80 -0.80 -7.05
C SER A 19 -3.11 -1.22 -7.69
N THR A 20 -3.23 -2.45 -8.15
CA THR A 20 -4.47 -2.99 -8.72
C THR A 20 -5.62 -2.91 -7.71
N LEU A 21 -5.38 -3.35 -6.47
CA LEU A 21 -6.37 -3.26 -5.38
C LEU A 21 -6.73 -1.81 -5.05
N ALA A 22 -5.71 -0.94 -4.92
CA ALA A 22 -5.93 0.46 -4.56
C ALA A 22 -6.77 1.19 -5.62
N TYR A 23 -6.44 1.05 -6.90
CA TYR A 23 -7.20 1.70 -7.97
C TYR A 23 -8.60 1.12 -8.15
N ALA A 24 -8.78 -0.20 -8.05
CA ALA A 24 -10.10 -0.82 -8.12
C ALA A 24 -10.99 -0.38 -6.94
N LEU A 25 -10.44 -0.36 -5.73
CA LEU A 25 -11.15 0.14 -4.55
C LEU A 25 -11.50 1.63 -4.67
N HIS A 26 -10.59 2.43 -5.22
CA HIS A 26 -10.84 3.85 -5.51
C HIS A 26 -12.06 4.02 -6.42
N GLN A 27 -12.14 3.26 -7.51
CA GLN A 27 -13.28 3.33 -8.44
C GLN A 27 -14.59 2.98 -7.76
N GLU A 28 -14.64 1.90 -6.97
CA GLU A 28 -15.88 1.48 -6.28
C GLU A 28 -16.31 2.49 -5.20
N LEU A 29 -15.39 2.95 -4.38
CA LEU A 29 -15.69 3.91 -3.32
C LEU A 29 -16.10 5.28 -3.88
N SER A 30 -15.42 5.75 -4.93
CA SER A 30 -15.76 7.01 -5.60
C SER A 30 -17.14 6.94 -6.24
N ALA A 31 -17.50 5.83 -6.87
CA ALA A 31 -18.84 5.60 -7.42
C ALA A 31 -19.93 5.63 -6.34
N SER A 32 -19.56 5.29 -5.09
CA SER A 32 -20.45 5.36 -3.92
C SER A 32 -20.41 6.72 -3.20
N GLY A 33 -19.78 7.75 -3.82
CA GLY A 33 -19.73 9.10 -3.28
C GLY A 33 -18.70 9.29 -2.14
N VAL A 34 -17.78 8.36 -1.94
CA VAL A 34 -16.67 8.52 -0.98
C VAL A 34 -15.54 9.28 -1.63
N ASN A 35 -15.09 10.37 -1.00
CA ASN A 35 -13.93 11.11 -1.47
C ASN A 35 -12.66 10.29 -1.18
N THR A 36 -11.99 9.81 -2.23
CA THR A 36 -10.82 8.93 -2.11
C THR A 36 -9.67 9.42 -2.98
N PHE A 37 -8.44 9.09 -2.58
CA PHE A 37 -7.23 9.36 -3.35
C PHE A 37 -6.23 8.22 -3.23
N VAL A 38 -5.59 7.85 -4.34
CA VAL A 38 -4.55 6.81 -4.38
C VAL A 38 -3.17 7.46 -4.27
N LEU A 39 -2.41 7.08 -3.25
CA LEU A 39 -0.99 7.38 -3.12
C LEU A 39 -0.19 6.16 -3.59
N ASP A 40 0.14 6.12 -4.87
CA ASP A 40 0.93 5.04 -5.46
C ASP A 40 2.42 5.34 -5.34
N GLY A 41 3.19 4.40 -4.78
CA GLY A 41 4.61 4.57 -4.50
C GLY A 41 5.45 4.87 -5.75
N ASP A 42 5.09 4.32 -6.91
CA ASP A 42 5.83 4.59 -8.15
C ASP A 42 5.54 6.00 -8.67
N VAL A 43 4.29 6.43 -8.60
CA VAL A 43 3.89 7.80 -8.98
C VAL A 43 4.57 8.83 -8.07
N LEU A 44 4.59 8.56 -6.76
CA LEU A 44 5.22 9.47 -5.79
C LEU A 44 6.74 9.62 -6.01
N ARG A 45 7.40 8.59 -6.53
CA ARG A 45 8.82 8.65 -6.89
C ARG A 45 9.13 9.51 -8.11
N THR A 46 8.14 9.87 -8.91
CA THR A 46 8.34 10.82 -10.02
C THR A 46 8.23 12.28 -9.59
N GLY A 47 7.71 12.55 -8.40
CA GLY A 47 7.47 13.89 -7.87
C GLY A 47 7.96 14.05 -6.43
N LEU A 48 7.10 13.81 -5.46
CA LEU A 48 7.33 14.05 -4.03
C LEU A 48 8.63 13.40 -3.52
N ASN A 49 8.93 12.20 -3.96
CA ASN A 49 10.05 11.38 -3.50
C ASN A 49 11.11 11.13 -4.60
N ARG A 50 11.20 12.03 -5.60
CA ARG A 50 12.14 11.89 -6.72
C ARG A 50 13.61 11.96 -6.32
N ASP A 51 13.88 12.56 -5.17
CA ASP A 51 15.22 12.70 -4.58
C ASP A 51 15.68 11.46 -3.82
N LEU A 52 14.77 10.49 -3.55
CA LEU A 52 15.07 9.28 -2.80
C LEU A 52 15.47 8.11 -3.69
N GLY A 53 16.51 7.40 -3.27
CA GLY A 53 16.94 6.13 -3.85
C GLY A 53 16.25 4.93 -3.20
N PHE A 54 17.01 3.83 -3.08
CA PHE A 54 16.52 2.55 -2.56
C PHE A 54 17.36 2.02 -1.38
N SER A 55 18.21 2.86 -0.78
CA SER A 55 18.88 2.52 0.46
C SER A 55 17.86 2.28 1.58
N PRO A 56 18.21 1.60 2.66
CA PRO A 56 17.32 1.44 3.82
C PRO A 56 16.79 2.79 4.33
N GLU A 57 17.65 3.79 4.42
CA GLU A 57 17.33 5.14 4.89
C GLU A 57 16.34 5.83 3.94
N ASP A 58 16.57 5.76 2.62
CA ASP A 58 15.67 6.32 1.62
C ASP A 58 14.30 5.63 1.63
N ARG A 59 14.26 4.32 1.88
CA ARG A 59 13.00 3.57 2.01
C ARG A 59 12.21 4.02 3.23
N THR A 60 12.88 4.19 4.36
CA THR A 60 12.27 4.70 5.60
C THR A 60 11.73 6.13 5.39
N GLU A 61 12.52 7.01 4.79
CA GLU A 61 12.10 8.38 4.49
C GLU A 61 10.94 8.42 3.48
N ASN A 62 10.94 7.55 2.47
CA ASN A 62 9.82 7.41 1.53
C ASN A 62 8.51 7.07 2.26
N VAL A 63 8.54 6.11 3.17
CA VAL A 63 7.37 5.70 3.97
C VAL A 63 6.93 6.83 4.88
N ARG A 64 7.87 7.50 5.55
CA ARG A 64 7.59 8.65 6.42
C ARG A 64 6.87 9.76 5.67
N ARG A 65 7.40 10.21 4.51
CA ARG A 65 6.78 11.29 3.71
C ARG A 65 5.37 10.93 3.25
N VAL A 66 5.17 9.70 2.78
CA VAL A 66 3.84 9.24 2.34
C VAL A 66 2.88 9.17 3.53
N GLY A 67 3.34 8.74 4.69
CA GLY A 67 2.55 8.72 5.92
C GLY A 67 2.06 10.11 6.34
N GLU A 68 2.93 11.13 6.29
CA GLU A 68 2.56 12.52 6.60
C GLU A 68 1.54 13.07 5.59
N VAL A 69 1.76 12.85 4.29
CA VAL A 69 0.79 13.27 3.26
C VAL A 69 -0.54 12.58 3.46
N ALA A 70 -0.55 11.27 3.70
CA ALA A 70 -1.76 10.50 3.97
C ALA A 70 -2.51 11.05 5.19
N LYS A 71 -1.79 11.41 6.27
CA LYS A 71 -2.38 12.03 7.46
C LYS A 71 -3.05 13.36 7.17
N LEU A 72 -2.37 14.24 6.43
CA LEU A 72 -2.93 15.55 6.04
C LEU A 72 -4.19 15.38 5.19
N MET A 73 -4.17 14.52 4.18
CA MET A 73 -5.30 14.25 3.30
C MET A 73 -6.49 13.65 4.06
N THR A 74 -6.22 12.71 4.97
CA THR A 74 -7.26 12.10 5.80
C THR A 74 -7.91 13.14 6.72
N SER A 75 -7.12 14.06 7.27
CA SER A 75 -7.61 15.19 8.07
C SER A 75 -8.43 16.17 7.25
N ALA A 76 -8.15 16.29 5.95
CA ALA A 76 -8.90 17.13 5.00
C ALA A 76 -10.18 16.45 4.45
N GLY A 77 -10.55 15.28 4.95
CA GLY A 77 -11.79 14.63 4.54
C GLY A 77 -11.65 13.64 3.38
N VAL A 78 -10.43 13.17 3.10
CA VAL A 78 -10.15 12.21 2.03
C VAL A 78 -9.84 10.83 2.63
N THR A 79 -10.46 9.78 2.14
CA THR A 79 -10.02 8.41 2.40
C THR A 79 -8.83 8.10 1.49
N VAL A 80 -7.68 7.81 2.08
CA VAL A 80 -6.42 7.60 1.36
C VAL A 80 -6.17 6.11 1.15
N LEU A 81 -5.77 5.75 -0.06
CA LEU A 81 -5.40 4.40 -0.48
C LEU A 81 -3.91 4.41 -0.81
N ALA A 82 -3.05 4.10 0.16
CA ALA A 82 -1.60 4.14 0.00
C ALA A 82 -1.07 2.77 -0.44
N ALA A 83 -0.47 2.69 -1.63
CA ALA A 83 0.07 1.46 -2.21
C ALA A 83 1.60 1.53 -2.31
N LEU A 84 2.29 0.98 -1.32
CA LEU A 84 3.75 0.97 -1.23
C LEU A 84 4.26 -0.41 -0.81
N ILE A 85 5.50 -0.75 -1.18
CA ILE A 85 6.16 -1.94 -0.63
C ILE A 85 6.28 -1.79 0.88
N SER A 86 6.76 -0.63 1.39
CA SER A 86 6.96 -0.31 2.81
C SER A 86 7.54 -1.51 3.59
N PRO A 87 8.82 -1.87 3.32
CA PRO A 87 9.35 -3.19 3.67
C PRO A 87 9.59 -3.38 5.17
N TYR A 88 9.72 -2.32 5.95
CA TYR A 88 10.08 -2.41 7.37
C TYR A 88 8.86 -2.22 8.28
N ARG A 89 8.69 -3.12 9.26
CA ARG A 89 7.60 -3.05 10.25
C ARG A 89 7.64 -1.76 11.04
N ALA A 90 8.83 -1.38 11.51
CA ALA A 90 8.99 -0.17 12.32
C ALA A 90 8.50 1.10 11.61
N ASP A 91 8.71 1.19 10.29
CA ASP A 91 8.24 2.33 9.49
C ASP A 91 6.70 2.35 9.40
N ARG A 92 6.07 1.20 9.13
CA ARG A 92 4.61 1.08 9.10
C ARG A 92 3.98 1.37 10.45
N ASP A 93 4.59 0.87 11.54
CA ASP A 93 4.14 1.16 12.92
C ASP A 93 4.26 2.65 13.25
N THR A 94 5.30 3.32 12.77
CA THR A 94 5.48 4.76 12.94
C THR A 94 4.40 5.54 12.21
N VAL A 95 4.07 5.17 10.98
CA VAL A 95 2.97 5.78 10.23
C VAL A 95 1.63 5.53 10.92
N ARG A 96 1.35 4.32 11.37
CA ARG A 96 0.11 3.98 12.10
C ARG A 96 -0.13 4.92 13.29
N LYS A 97 0.93 5.29 14.02
CA LYS A 97 0.84 6.20 15.19
C LYS A 97 0.40 7.62 14.85
N LEU A 98 0.45 8.04 13.59
CA LEU A 98 -0.05 9.34 13.15
C LEU A 98 -1.58 9.41 13.16
N PHE A 99 -2.27 8.29 13.18
CA PHE A 99 -3.72 8.18 13.00
C PHE A 99 -4.42 7.83 14.30
N ALA A 100 -5.69 8.25 14.41
CA ALA A 100 -6.53 7.84 15.52
C ALA A 100 -6.82 6.33 15.48
N PRO A 101 -7.15 5.70 16.60
CA PRO A 101 -7.55 4.29 16.64
C PRO A 101 -8.64 3.98 15.61
N GLY A 102 -8.45 2.93 14.81
CA GLY A 102 -9.36 2.50 13.75
C GLY A 102 -9.31 3.32 12.46
N GLN A 103 -8.55 4.41 12.40
CA GLN A 103 -8.42 5.25 11.21
C GLN A 103 -7.37 4.72 10.20
N PHE A 104 -6.36 4.00 10.67
CA PHE A 104 -5.34 3.36 9.85
C PHE A 104 -5.64 1.87 9.71
N ILE A 105 -5.74 1.39 8.49
CA ILE A 105 -6.04 0.00 8.15
C ILE A 105 -4.87 -0.55 7.34
N GLU A 106 -4.08 -1.46 7.92
CA GLU A 106 -2.97 -2.12 7.24
C GLU A 106 -3.46 -3.37 6.52
N VAL A 107 -3.31 -3.37 5.20
CA VAL A 107 -3.64 -4.51 4.34
C VAL A 107 -2.36 -5.14 3.84
N PHE A 108 -2.08 -6.35 4.30
CA PHE A 108 -0.98 -7.15 3.76
C PHE A 108 -1.43 -7.83 2.48
N VAL A 109 -0.87 -7.37 1.37
CA VAL A 109 -1.11 -7.92 0.02
C VAL A 109 -0.04 -8.96 -0.25
N ASP A 110 -0.39 -10.20 -0.02
CA ASP A 110 0.53 -11.34 -0.06
C ASP A 110 0.35 -12.13 -1.36
N ALA A 111 1.47 -12.48 -1.95
CA ALA A 111 1.60 -13.45 -3.02
C ALA A 111 3.01 -14.05 -2.96
N PRO A 112 3.17 -15.36 -3.25
CA PRO A 112 4.48 -15.98 -3.30
C PRO A 112 5.43 -15.22 -4.23
N LEU A 113 6.71 -15.12 -3.85
CA LEU A 113 7.72 -14.42 -4.65
C LEU A 113 7.75 -14.92 -6.10
N LEU A 114 7.63 -16.23 -6.32
CA LEU A 114 7.58 -16.80 -7.66
C LEU A 114 6.40 -16.28 -8.48
N THR A 115 5.23 -16.11 -7.85
CA THR A 115 4.05 -15.51 -8.49
C THR A 115 4.31 -14.06 -8.86
N CYS A 116 4.93 -13.29 -7.96
CA CYS A 116 5.31 -11.89 -8.22
C CYS A 116 6.31 -11.78 -9.38
N ILE A 117 7.30 -12.67 -9.43
CA ILE A 117 8.29 -12.76 -10.53
C ILE A 117 7.60 -13.09 -11.85
N GLN A 118 6.68 -14.05 -11.86
CA GLN A 118 5.94 -14.44 -13.08
C GLN A 118 5.06 -13.30 -13.59
N ARG A 119 4.44 -12.56 -12.70
CA ARG A 119 3.63 -11.38 -13.07
C ARG A 119 4.49 -10.26 -13.64
N ASP A 120 5.61 -9.98 -13.01
CA ASP A 120 6.63 -8.94 -13.31
C ASP A 120 6.13 -7.76 -14.17
N VAL A 121 4.99 -7.20 -13.81
CA VAL A 121 4.23 -6.20 -14.58
C VAL A 121 5.10 -4.99 -14.98
N LYS A 122 6.14 -4.70 -14.18
CA LYS A 122 7.05 -3.56 -14.37
C LYS A 122 8.40 -3.97 -14.96
N GLY A 123 8.64 -5.26 -15.21
CA GLY A 123 9.94 -5.79 -15.65
C GLY A 123 11.07 -5.61 -14.61
N LEU A 124 10.74 -5.34 -13.34
CA LEU A 124 11.72 -5.07 -12.28
C LEU A 124 12.49 -6.33 -11.87
N TYR A 125 11.82 -7.48 -11.78
CA TYR A 125 12.47 -8.74 -11.44
C TYR A 125 13.44 -9.19 -12.54
N ALA A 126 13.05 -9.06 -13.80
CA ALA A 126 13.93 -9.34 -14.94
C ALA A 126 15.16 -8.42 -14.95
N LYS A 127 14.98 -7.13 -14.64
CA LYS A 127 16.10 -6.18 -14.50
C LYS A 127 16.99 -6.52 -13.30
N ALA A 128 16.41 -6.91 -12.16
CA ALA A 128 17.17 -7.31 -10.98
C ALA A 128 18.02 -8.56 -11.24
N GLN A 129 17.49 -9.54 -11.96
CA GLN A 129 18.24 -10.73 -12.36
C GLN A 129 19.42 -10.41 -13.26
N ARG A 130 19.35 -9.34 -14.06
CA ARG A 130 20.48 -8.83 -14.86
C ARG A 130 21.42 -7.91 -14.09
N GLY A 131 21.20 -7.70 -12.80
CA GLY A 131 22.01 -6.81 -11.97
C GLY A 131 21.75 -5.31 -12.20
N GLU A 132 20.70 -4.94 -12.93
CA GLU A 132 20.35 -3.55 -13.26
C GLU A 132 19.60 -2.84 -12.09
N VAL A 133 19.11 -3.58 -11.10
CA VAL A 133 18.43 -3.07 -9.90
C VAL A 133 19.19 -3.54 -8.66
N PRO A 134 20.02 -2.70 -8.04
CA PRO A 134 20.93 -3.12 -6.98
C PRO A 134 20.26 -3.51 -5.66
N ALA A 135 19.04 -3.07 -5.41
CA ALA A 135 18.33 -3.25 -4.13
C ALA A 135 16.87 -3.67 -4.34
N MET A 136 16.64 -4.82 -4.97
CA MET A 136 15.31 -5.36 -5.17
C MET A 136 14.79 -6.04 -3.89
N THR A 137 13.66 -5.58 -3.39
CA THR A 137 12.99 -6.17 -2.21
C THR A 137 12.66 -7.65 -2.46
N ALA A 138 12.91 -8.49 -1.46
CA ALA A 138 12.80 -9.95 -1.46
C ALA A 138 13.82 -10.70 -2.33
N MET A 139 14.68 -10.02 -3.08
CA MET A 139 15.81 -10.65 -3.79
C MET A 139 17.14 -10.26 -3.14
N THR A 140 17.42 -8.97 -3.03
CA THR A 140 18.67 -8.43 -2.47
C THR A 140 18.45 -7.51 -1.27
N SER A 141 17.18 -7.22 -0.92
CA SER A 141 16.78 -6.41 0.23
C SER A 141 15.64 -7.09 0.98
N PRO A 142 15.56 -6.96 2.31
CA PRO A 142 14.55 -7.63 3.12
C PRO A 142 13.15 -7.06 2.90
N TYR A 143 12.13 -7.90 3.12
CA TYR A 143 10.76 -7.51 3.35
C TYR A 143 10.27 -8.15 4.65
N GLU A 144 9.85 -7.32 5.58
CA GLU A 144 9.32 -7.74 6.88
C GLU A 144 7.80 -7.78 6.82
N ALA A 145 7.23 -8.98 6.62
CA ALA A 145 5.78 -9.16 6.62
C ALA A 145 5.15 -8.63 7.92
N PRO A 146 3.97 -8.00 7.86
CA PRO A 146 3.25 -7.58 9.07
C PRO A 146 3.00 -8.77 10.00
N LEU A 147 3.13 -8.55 11.32
CA LEU A 147 2.83 -9.58 12.31
C LEU A 147 1.31 -9.67 12.56
N ASN A 148 0.65 -8.53 12.62
CA ASN A 148 -0.78 -8.41 12.90
C ASN A 148 -1.41 -7.36 11.97
N PRO A 149 -1.53 -7.63 10.66
CA PRO A 149 -2.22 -6.71 9.75
C PRO A 149 -3.72 -6.69 10.07
N ASP A 150 -4.39 -5.60 9.76
CA ASP A 150 -5.86 -5.51 9.90
C ASP A 150 -6.55 -6.43 8.88
N LEU A 151 -5.90 -6.70 7.74
CA LEU A 151 -6.34 -7.67 6.74
C LEU A 151 -5.13 -8.31 6.04
N HIS A 152 -5.18 -9.63 5.86
CA HIS A 152 -4.20 -10.40 5.08
C HIS A 152 -4.89 -10.97 3.84
N LEU A 153 -4.43 -10.58 2.66
CA LEU A 153 -4.98 -10.99 1.36
C LEU A 153 -3.99 -11.84 0.58
N HIS A 154 -4.40 -13.02 0.17
CA HIS A 154 -3.66 -13.92 -0.72
C HIS A 154 -4.11 -13.71 -2.17
N THR A 155 -3.46 -12.79 -2.89
CA THR A 155 -3.87 -12.37 -4.24
C THR A 155 -3.55 -13.36 -5.35
N ASP A 156 -2.83 -14.42 -5.05
CA ASP A 156 -2.62 -15.57 -5.92
C ASP A 156 -3.77 -16.58 -5.84
N LEU A 157 -4.53 -16.58 -4.74
CA LEU A 157 -5.60 -17.53 -4.44
C LEU A 157 -7.00 -16.90 -4.49
N VAL A 158 -7.11 -15.60 -4.18
CA VAL A 158 -8.39 -14.91 -4.01
C VAL A 158 -8.62 -13.92 -5.15
N PRO A 159 -9.75 -14.01 -5.86
CA PRO A 159 -10.10 -13.08 -6.95
C PRO A 159 -10.22 -11.64 -6.45
N LEU A 160 -9.92 -10.68 -7.33
CA LEU A 160 -9.95 -9.25 -7.04
C LEU A 160 -11.25 -8.80 -6.37
N ALA A 161 -12.40 -9.20 -6.90
CA ALA A 161 -13.72 -8.82 -6.35
C ALA A 161 -13.92 -9.26 -4.89
N GLN A 162 -13.41 -10.45 -4.53
CA GLN A 162 -13.47 -10.93 -3.16
C GLN A 162 -12.50 -10.17 -2.24
N CYS A 163 -11.30 -9.85 -2.73
CA CYS A 163 -10.36 -8.99 -2.00
C CYS A 163 -10.99 -7.63 -1.69
N LEU A 164 -11.63 -7.00 -2.67
CA LEU A 164 -12.32 -5.71 -2.49
C LEU A 164 -13.46 -5.80 -1.49
N ALA A 165 -14.24 -6.88 -1.53
CA ALA A 165 -15.33 -7.12 -0.56
C ALA A 165 -14.78 -7.24 0.86
N GLN A 166 -13.67 -7.95 1.07
CA GLN A 166 -13.02 -8.08 2.38
C GLN A 166 -12.51 -6.73 2.91
N ILE A 167 -11.89 -5.90 2.05
CA ILE A 167 -11.43 -4.57 2.46
C ILE A 167 -12.62 -3.69 2.84
N LYS A 168 -13.68 -3.68 2.04
CA LYS A 168 -14.88 -2.87 2.31
C LYS A 168 -15.58 -3.27 3.60
N ALA A 169 -15.53 -4.55 3.99
CA ALA A 169 -16.10 -5.02 5.25
C ALA A 169 -15.44 -4.42 6.50
N LEU A 170 -14.19 -3.91 6.38
CA LEU A 170 -13.49 -3.21 7.46
C LEU A 170 -13.89 -1.72 7.56
N LEU A 171 -14.52 -1.18 6.52
CA LEU A 171 -14.95 0.21 6.53
C LEU A 171 -16.34 0.31 7.19
N PRO A 172 -16.58 1.36 8.02
CA PRO A 172 -17.88 1.54 8.60
C PRO A 172 -18.94 1.69 7.49
N HIS A 173 -19.98 0.89 7.58
CA HIS A 173 -21.11 0.97 6.67
C HIS A 173 -21.68 2.38 6.72
N SER A 174 -21.95 2.96 5.56
CA SER A 174 -22.79 4.16 5.48
C SER A 174 -24.15 3.74 6.03
N ALA A 175 -24.50 4.20 7.24
CA ALA A 175 -25.92 4.16 7.63
C ALA A 175 -26.67 4.99 6.58
N GLU A 176 -27.60 4.34 5.90
CA GLU A 176 -28.58 4.97 5.04
C GLU A 176 -29.35 6.09 5.78
#